data_a3af642c3872dcabc7249d1d94c98684
#
_entry.id   a3af642c3872dcabc7249d1d94c98684
#
_cell.length_a   1.000
_cell.length_b   1.000
_cell.length_c   1.000
_cell.angle_alpha   90.00
_cell.angle_beta   90.00
_cell.angle_gamma   90.00
#
_symmetry.space_group_name_H-M   'P 1'
#
loop_
_entity.id
_entity.type
_entity.pdbx_description
1 polymer ?
#
loop_
_entity_poly.entity_id
_entity_poly.type
_entity_poly.pdbx_seq_one_letter_code
_entity_poly.pdbx_strand_id
1 'polypeptide(L)'
;SAPITLYPTRFMSAERILSSRSLPDIDLNWADVTPVIQASKDILGKDGIYYMVAYKPLQESSAFRLWCKANGYNINEYDEIAKDLENHLEDKKWSNVIEDSKVFRGVIESIAPSPCSFLLLDKSISEEVGLIKVGNVICCALDGYNCDVYKYLKNDYLTVKVYEIIDKVYKLIGRPIDNIDALIKKRKKKVWDV
;
A
#
# COMPACT_ATOMS: atom_id res chain seq x y z
N SER A 1 -5.27 -16.00 -17.30
CA SER A 1 -6.17 -16.72 -16.40
C SER A 1 -7.39 -15.86 -16.13
N ALA A 2 -8.59 -16.42 -16.24
CA ALA A 2 -9.80 -15.69 -15.89
C ALA A 2 -9.76 -15.34 -14.40
N PRO A 3 -10.09 -14.11 -13.99
CA PRO A 3 -10.15 -13.75 -12.59
C PRO A 3 -11.24 -14.56 -11.89
N ILE A 4 -10.99 -14.95 -10.65
CA ILE A 4 -12.06 -15.49 -9.79
C ILE A 4 -13.02 -14.35 -9.54
N THR A 5 -14.24 -14.48 -10.05
CA THR A 5 -15.28 -13.48 -9.82
C THR A 5 -15.81 -13.63 -8.39
N LEU A 6 -15.33 -12.80 -7.49
CA LEU A 6 -15.88 -12.65 -6.15
C LEU A 6 -16.97 -11.57 -6.21
N TYR A 7 -18.16 -11.91 -5.75
CA TYR A 7 -19.24 -10.92 -5.66
C TYR A 7 -19.00 -10.01 -4.44
N PRO A 8 -18.77 -8.72 -4.61
CA PRO A 8 -18.51 -7.79 -3.50
C PRO A 8 -19.61 -7.83 -2.43
N THR A 9 -20.87 -8.04 -2.86
CA THR A 9 -22.04 -8.14 -1.98
C THR A 9 -21.98 -9.30 -0.96
N ARG A 10 -21.10 -10.28 -1.14
CA ARG A 10 -20.88 -11.35 -0.16
C ARG A 10 -19.99 -10.92 1.02
N PHE A 11 -19.22 -9.87 0.85
CA PHE A 11 -18.21 -9.41 1.82
C PHE A 11 -18.50 -8.03 2.40
N MET A 12 -19.43 -7.28 1.79
CA MET A 12 -19.76 -5.93 2.20
C MET A 12 -21.28 -5.82 2.46
N SER A 13 -21.65 -5.35 3.66
CA SER A 13 -23.05 -5.00 3.93
C SER A 13 -23.40 -3.69 3.23
N ALA A 14 -24.64 -3.55 2.74
CA ALA A 14 -25.11 -2.31 2.13
C ALA A 14 -24.98 -1.12 3.09
N GLU A 15 -25.27 -1.34 4.38
CA GLU A 15 -25.14 -0.35 5.43
C GLU A 15 -23.69 0.17 5.56
N ARG A 16 -22.70 -0.73 5.53
CA ARG A 16 -21.28 -0.35 5.57
C ARG A 16 -20.85 0.44 4.35
N ILE A 17 -21.33 0.06 3.15
CA ILE A 17 -21.05 0.79 1.91
C ILE A 17 -21.62 2.21 1.97
N LEU A 18 -22.87 2.34 2.42
CA LEU A 18 -23.56 3.63 2.52
C LEU A 18 -22.96 4.54 3.60
N SER A 19 -22.46 3.98 4.70
CA SER A 19 -21.83 4.72 5.78
C SER A 19 -20.36 5.06 5.50
N SER A 20 -19.70 4.36 4.58
CA SER A 20 -18.31 4.61 4.23
C SER A 20 -18.15 5.94 3.48
N ARG A 21 -17.15 6.72 3.89
CA ARG A 21 -16.77 7.96 3.20
C ARG A 21 -15.74 7.75 2.10
N SER A 22 -15.07 6.59 2.08
CA SER A 22 -14.07 6.20 1.08
C SER A 22 -14.65 5.25 0.05
N LEU A 23 -14.04 5.22 -1.13
CA LEU A 23 -14.28 4.17 -2.12
C LEU A 23 -13.65 2.86 -1.63
N PRO A 24 -14.17 1.69 -2.05
CA PRO A 24 -13.54 0.42 -1.70
C PRO A 24 -12.16 0.31 -2.33
N ASP A 25 -11.20 -0.21 -1.57
CA ASP A 25 -9.89 -0.60 -2.10
C ASP A 25 -10.03 -1.84 -2.99
N ILE A 26 -9.31 -1.82 -4.12
CA ILE A 26 -9.25 -2.97 -5.03
C ILE A 26 -7.87 -3.59 -4.90
N ASP A 27 -7.80 -4.72 -4.17
CA ASP A 27 -6.59 -5.51 -4.00
C ASP A 27 -6.52 -6.64 -5.02
N LEU A 28 -5.50 -6.65 -5.84
CA LEU A 28 -5.27 -7.66 -6.86
C LEU A 28 -3.95 -8.38 -6.62
N ASN A 29 -4.03 -9.69 -6.45
CA ASN A 29 -2.87 -10.55 -6.16
C ASN A 29 -2.30 -11.17 -7.43
N TRP A 30 -1.01 -10.99 -7.66
CA TRP A 30 -0.31 -11.41 -8.87
C TRP A 30 0.97 -12.21 -8.54
N ALA A 31 1.37 -13.07 -9.46
CA ALA A 31 2.70 -13.68 -9.44
C ALA A 31 3.79 -12.68 -9.85
N ASP A 32 3.47 -11.82 -10.84
CA ASP A 32 4.31 -10.75 -11.36
C ASP A 32 3.41 -9.58 -11.77
N VAL A 33 3.68 -8.39 -11.30
CA VAL A 33 2.90 -7.18 -11.59
C VAL A 33 3.32 -6.50 -12.89
N THR A 34 4.51 -6.82 -13.43
CA THR A 34 5.06 -6.15 -14.61
C THR A 34 4.15 -6.28 -15.85
N PRO A 35 3.66 -7.50 -16.21
CA PRO A 35 2.74 -7.65 -17.32
C PRO A 35 1.40 -6.92 -17.10
N VAL A 36 0.98 -6.80 -15.86
CA VAL A 36 -0.29 -6.13 -15.50
C VAL A 36 -0.19 -4.63 -15.69
N ILE A 37 0.93 -4.03 -15.26
CA ILE A 37 1.22 -2.61 -15.50
C ILE A 37 1.27 -2.33 -16.99
N GLN A 38 1.90 -3.22 -17.78
CA GLN A 38 1.96 -3.05 -19.23
C GLN A 38 0.57 -3.14 -19.86
N ALA A 39 -0.23 -4.14 -19.50
CA ALA A 39 -1.61 -4.27 -19.98
C ALA A 39 -2.47 -3.06 -19.59
N SER A 40 -2.29 -2.52 -18.39
CA SER A 40 -2.97 -1.29 -17.97
C SER A 40 -2.60 -0.10 -18.85
N LYS A 41 -1.32 0.04 -19.23
CA LYS A 41 -0.85 1.07 -20.16
C LYS A 41 -1.40 0.90 -21.58
N ASP A 42 -1.53 -0.35 -22.03
CA ASP A 42 -2.07 -0.66 -23.34
C ASP A 42 -3.57 -0.31 -23.45
N ILE A 43 -4.31 -0.46 -22.34
CA ILE A 43 -5.75 -0.18 -22.27
C ILE A 43 -6.03 1.31 -22.02
N LEU A 44 -5.35 1.92 -21.04
CA LEU A 44 -5.63 3.27 -20.55
C LEU A 44 -4.74 4.35 -21.19
N GLY A 45 -3.74 3.92 -21.96
CA GLY A 45 -2.70 4.82 -22.46
C GLY A 45 -1.55 4.99 -21.45
N LYS A 46 -0.42 5.51 -21.93
CA LYS A 46 0.80 5.66 -21.13
C LYS A 46 0.64 6.57 -19.91
N ASP A 47 -0.25 7.54 -20.01
CA ASP A 47 -0.52 8.54 -18.98
C ASP A 47 -1.75 8.17 -18.11
N GLY A 48 -2.33 6.99 -18.32
CA GLY A 48 -3.49 6.48 -17.57
C GLY A 48 -3.14 5.63 -16.33
N ILE A 49 -1.86 5.35 -16.07
CA ILE A 49 -1.41 4.60 -14.91
C ILE A 49 -0.08 5.11 -14.36
N TYR A 50 -0.03 5.40 -13.07
CA TYR A 50 1.19 5.71 -12.34
C TYR A 50 1.17 5.09 -10.94
N TYR A 51 2.37 4.81 -10.41
CA TYR A 51 2.54 4.57 -8.99
C TYR A 51 2.01 5.76 -8.20
N MET A 52 1.38 5.49 -7.08
CA MET A 52 1.06 6.53 -6.11
C MET A 52 2.29 6.91 -5.31
N VAL A 53 2.36 8.15 -4.86
CA VAL A 53 3.37 8.59 -3.91
C VAL A 53 2.97 8.16 -2.50
N ALA A 54 3.96 7.83 -1.67
CA ALA A 54 3.79 7.60 -0.24
C ALA A 54 4.61 8.65 0.52
N TYR A 55 3.92 9.53 1.23
CA TYR A 55 4.52 10.46 2.18
C TYR A 55 4.64 9.77 3.53
N LYS A 56 5.83 9.78 4.11
CA LYS A 56 6.08 9.23 5.45
C LYS A 56 6.20 10.35 6.46
N PRO A 57 5.13 10.68 7.17
CA PRO A 57 5.20 11.67 8.24
C PRO A 57 5.89 11.11 9.48
N LEU A 58 6.63 11.97 10.17
CA LEU A 58 7.18 11.64 11.48
C LEU A 58 6.05 11.30 12.45
N GLN A 59 6.14 10.12 13.04
CA GLN A 59 5.30 9.67 14.14
C GLN A 59 5.92 10.09 15.47
N GLU A 60 5.26 9.86 16.59
CA GLU A 60 5.73 10.30 17.91
C GLU A 60 7.16 9.85 18.22
N SER A 61 7.46 8.57 18.07
CA SER A 61 8.79 8.01 18.33
C SER A 61 9.86 8.59 17.40
N SER A 62 9.58 8.77 16.12
CA SER A 62 10.53 9.34 15.16
C SER A 62 10.71 10.85 15.33
N ALA A 63 9.63 11.56 15.66
CA ALA A 63 9.69 12.98 16.00
C ALA A 63 10.55 13.23 17.27
N PHE A 64 10.36 12.40 18.29
CA PHE A 64 11.16 12.46 19.52
C PHE A 64 12.64 12.18 19.26
N ARG A 65 12.96 11.12 18.47
CA ARG A 65 14.34 10.84 18.08
C ARG A 65 14.99 12.01 17.32
N LEU A 66 14.25 12.60 16.40
CA LEU A 66 14.75 13.74 15.62
C LEU A 66 15.01 14.97 16.54
N TRP A 67 14.09 15.26 17.45
CA TRP A 67 14.26 16.34 18.44
C TRP A 67 15.49 16.10 19.30
N CYS A 68 15.63 14.93 19.89
CA CYS A 68 16.79 14.59 20.72
C CYS A 68 18.10 14.72 19.95
N LYS A 69 18.14 14.20 18.72
CA LYS A 69 19.29 14.31 17.85
C LYS A 69 19.66 15.77 17.55
N ALA A 70 18.68 16.60 17.22
CA ALA A 70 18.89 18.01 16.90
C ALA A 70 19.37 18.82 18.13
N ASN A 71 18.97 18.42 19.34
CA ASN A 71 19.37 19.07 20.59
C ASN A 71 20.59 18.41 21.27
N GLY A 72 21.30 17.50 20.59
CA GLY A 72 22.55 16.93 21.05
C GLY A 72 22.45 15.90 22.17
N TYR A 73 21.27 15.29 22.38
CA TYR A 73 21.13 14.19 23.33
C TYR A 73 21.89 12.93 22.88
N ASN A 74 22.32 12.13 23.86
CA ASN A 74 23.01 10.88 23.56
C ASN A 74 22.02 9.84 23.00
N ILE A 75 22.36 9.22 21.85
CA ILE A 75 21.53 8.24 21.19
C ILE A 75 21.16 7.06 22.08
N ASN A 76 22.10 6.58 22.90
CA ASN A 76 21.86 5.43 23.79
C ASN A 76 20.84 5.74 24.88
N GLU A 77 20.68 7.02 25.27
CA GLU A 77 19.68 7.43 26.24
C GLU A 77 18.29 7.57 25.62
N TYR A 78 18.20 8.29 24.50
CA TYR A 78 16.87 8.59 23.95
C TYR A 78 16.29 7.45 23.10
N ASP A 79 17.10 6.52 22.59
CA ASP A 79 16.56 5.43 21.77
C ASP A 79 15.74 4.44 22.59
N GLU A 80 16.12 4.17 23.83
CA GLU A 80 15.33 3.36 24.76
C GLU A 80 14.01 4.06 25.14
N ILE A 81 14.07 5.34 25.43
CA ILE A 81 12.87 6.15 25.72
C ILE A 81 11.92 6.19 24.54
N ALA A 82 12.46 6.32 23.31
CA ALA A 82 11.68 6.38 22.07
C ALA A 82 10.90 5.09 21.77
N LYS A 83 11.25 3.96 22.36
CA LYS A 83 10.54 2.67 22.19
C LYS A 83 9.25 2.62 23.00
N ASP A 84 9.17 3.39 24.09
CA ASP A 84 8.03 3.39 25.01
C ASP A 84 7.81 4.77 25.63
N LEU A 85 7.42 5.74 24.80
CA LEU A 85 7.22 7.12 25.21
C LEU A 85 6.12 7.28 26.25
N GLU A 86 5.10 6.43 26.22
CA GLU A 86 3.94 6.52 27.13
C GLU A 86 4.36 6.35 28.58
N ASN A 87 5.30 5.48 28.89
CA ASN A 87 5.79 5.25 30.24
C ASN A 87 6.72 6.34 30.75
N HIS A 88 7.15 7.27 29.88
CA HIS A 88 8.04 8.38 30.21
C HIS A 88 7.38 9.76 30.21
N LEU A 89 6.05 9.81 30.05
CA LEU A 89 5.31 11.08 30.03
C LEU A 89 5.38 11.86 31.35
N GLU A 90 5.54 11.16 32.46
CA GLU A 90 5.65 11.76 33.81
C GLU A 90 7.11 11.86 34.31
N ASP A 91 8.08 11.43 33.50
CA ASP A 91 9.49 11.49 33.84
C ASP A 91 9.97 12.95 33.85
N LYS A 92 10.55 13.41 34.97
CA LYS A 92 11.03 14.80 35.14
C LYS A 92 12.03 15.24 34.05
N LYS A 93 12.83 14.29 33.52
CA LYS A 93 13.82 14.60 32.49
C LYS A 93 13.18 14.62 31.10
N TRP A 94 12.28 13.67 30.82
CA TRP A 94 11.84 13.39 29.45
C TRP A 94 10.49 13.99 29.08
N SER A 95 9.62 14.30 30.06
CA SER A 95 8.27 14.84 29.80
C SER A 95 8.29 16.09 28.93
N ASN A 96 9.15 17.05 29.24
CA ASN A 96 9.28 18.30 28.47
C ASN A 96 9.85 18.00 27.06
N VAL A 97 10.83 17.10 26.95
CA VAL A 97 11.44 16.72 25.67
C VAL A 97 10.44 16.03 24.78
N ILE A 98 9.60 15.17 25.34
CA ILE A 98 8.51 14.49 24.61
C ILE A 98 7.49 15.53 24.11
N GLU A 99 7.07 16.47 24.97
CA GLU A 99 6.13 17.52 24.58
C GLU A 99 6.69 18.43 23.48
N ASP A 100 7.91 18.92 23.65
CA ASP A 100 8.59 19.76 22.67
C ASP A 100 8.78 19.06 21.31
N SER A 101 9.02 17.77 21.33
CA SER A 101 9.21 16.97 20.11
C SER A 101 7.96 16.85 19.24
N LYS A 102 6.77 17.08 19.81
CA LYS A 102 5.49 17.03 19.08
C LYS A 102 5.42 18.04 17.94
N VAL A 103 6.23 19.10 17.97
CA VAL A 103 6.32 20.09 16.88
C VAL A 103 6.74 19.44 15.55
N PHE A 104 7.49 18.35 15.60
CA PHE A 104 7.90 17.60 14.40
C PHE A 104 6.89 16.54 13.96
N ARG A 105 5.87 16.24 14.77
CA ARG A 105 4.86 15.24 14.41
C ARG A 105 4.10 15.68 13.16
N GLY A 106 3.99 14.77 12.20
CA GLY A 106 3.31 15.02 10.91
C GLY A 106 4.19 15.69 9.85
N VAL A 107 5.40 16.15 10.20
CA VAL A 107 6.37 16.63 9.20
C VAL A 107 6.78 15.46 8.29
N ILE A 108 6.79 15.67 6.99
CA ILE A 108 7.18 14.64 6.02
C ILE A 108 8.69 14.40 6.11
N GLU A 109 9.06 13.24 6.62
CA GLU A 109 10.45 12.79 6.74
C GLU A 109 11.01 12.31 5.40
N SER A 110 10.21 11.56 4.68
CA SER A 110 10.62 10.98 3.41
C SER A 110 9.45 10.79 2.45
N ILE A 111 9.78 10.72 1.17
CA ILE A 111 8.85 10.48 0.07
C ILE A 111 9.35 9.25 -0.68
N ALA A 112 8.46 8.30 -0.95
CA ALA A 112 8.77 7.08 -1.70
C ALA A 112 7.65 6.77 -2.69
N PRO A 113 7.94 6.04 -3.80
CA PRO A 113 6.88 5.41 -4.56
C PRO A 113 6.16 4.38 -3.68
N SER A 114 4.83 4.29 -3.78
CA SER A 114 4.12 3.18 -3.16
C SER A 114 4.57 1.85 -3.79
N PRO A 115 4.83 0.79 -3.03
CA PRO A 115 5.31 -0.46 -3.58
C PRO A 115 4.25 -1.22 -4.41
N CYS A 116 2.98 -0.95 -4.20
CA CYS A 116 1.87 -1.70 -4.79
C CYS A 116 0.69 -0.84 -5.27
N SER A 117 0.55 0.40 -4.78
CA SER A 117 -0.61 1.22 -5.08
C SER A 117 -0.42 2.00 -6.37
N PHE A 118 -1.43 1.94 -7.23
CA PHE A 118 -1.50 2.62 -8.51
C PHE A 118 -2.77 3.44 -8.61
N LEU A 119 -2.64 4.63 -9.19
CA LEU A 119 -3.78 5.37 -9.71
C LEU A 119 -3.99 4.97 -11.17
N LEU A 120 -5.24 4.60 -11.51
CA LEU A 120 -5.67 4.26 -12.86
C LEU A 120 -6.80 5.18 -13.28
N LEU A 121 -6.63 5.89 -14.39
CA LEU A 121 -7.67 6.75 -14.97
C LEU A 121 -7.78 6.49 -16.48
N ASP A 122 -8.96 6.68 -17.02
CA ASP A 122 -9.25 6.68 -18.46
C ASP A 122 -8.94 8.04 -19.13
N LYS A 123 -8.20 8.91 -18.43
CA LYS A 123 -7.75 10.23 -18.84
C LYS A 123 -6.33 10.50 -18.36
N SER A 124 -5.73 11.61 -18.78
CA SER A 124 -4.37 12.00 -18.43
C SER A 124 -4.24 12.26 -16.92
N ILE A 125 -3.45 11.42 -16.23
CA ILE A 125 -3.13 11.62 -14.81
C ILE A 125 -2.25 12.85 -14.60
N SER A 126 -1.34 13.12 -15.55
CA SER A 126 -0.46 14.29 -15.47
C SER A 126 -1.22 15.61 -15.49
N GLU A 127 -2.33 15.69 -16.25
CA GLU A 127 -3.17 16.86 -16.32
C GLU A 127 -4.19 16.95 -15.18
N GLU A 128 -4.70 15.81 -14.73
CA GLU A 128 -5.76 15.73 -13.72
C GLU A 128 -5.24 15.97 -12.30
N VAL A 129 -4.15 15.30 -11.91
CA VAL A 129 -3.62 15.30 -10.53
C VAL A 129 -2.16 15.73 -10.43
N GLY A 130 -1.46 15.77 -11.55
CA GLY A 130 -0.04 16.08 -11.60
C GLY A 130 0.86 14.89 -11.28
N LEU A 131 2.14 15.05 -11.58
CA LEU A 131 3.18 14.04 -11.39
C LEU A 131 4.30 14.58 -10.51
N ILE A 132 4.94 13.66 -9.77
CA ILE A 132 6.12 13.93 -8.97
C ILE A 132 7.21 12.89 -9.26
N LYS A 133 8.45 13.34 -9.40
CA LYS A 133 9.60 12.43 -9.56
C LYS A 133 10.17 12.08 -8.19
N VAL A 134 10.19 10.80 -7.86
CA VAL A 134 10.75 10.28 -6.61
C VAL A 134 11.88 9.31 -6.95
N GLY A 135 13.12 9.74 -6.75
CA GLY A 135 14.29 9.02 -7.26
C GLY A 135 14.25 8.90 -8.78
N ASN A 136 14.22 7.67 -9.29
CA ASN A 136 14.11 7.37 -10.72
C ASN A 136 12.69 7.02 -11.18
N VAL A 137 11.71 7.08 -10.27
CA VAL A 137 10.31 6.72 -10.56
C VAL A 137 9.45 7.96 -10.68
N ILE A 138 8.59 8.02 -11.70
CA ILE A 138 7.55 9.03 -11.81
C ILE A 138 6.29 8.46 -11.18
N CYS A 139 5.74 9.20 -10.21
CA CYS A 139 4.53 8.84 -9.49
C CYS A 139 3.44 9.90 -9.74
N CYS A 140 2.16 9.54 -9.57
CA CYS A 140 1.14 10.56 -9.41
C CYS A 140 1.35 11.30 -8.08
N ALA A 141 0.98 12.57 -8.03
CA ALA A 141 1.21 13.42 -6.86
C ALA A 141 0.24 13.13 -5.69
N LEU A 142 -0.75 12.26 -5.90
CA LEU A 142 -1.69 11.84 -4.85
C LEU A 142 -1.11 10.67 -4.04
N ASP A 143 -1.23 10.78 -2.73
CA ASP A 143 -1.10 9.66 -1.81
C ASP A 143 -2.46 8.96 -1.57
N GLY A 144 -2.45 7.85 -0.82
CA GLY A 144 -3.66 7.08 -0.55
C GLY A 144 -4.75 7.89 0.16
N TYR A 145 -4.39 8.73 1.12
CA TYR A 145 -5.34 9.58 1.85
C TYR A 145 -6.03 10.59 0.93
N ASN A 146 -5.25 11.34 0.15
CA ASN A 146 -5.81 12.33 -0.77
C ASN A 146 -6.59 11.68 -1.91
N CYS A 147 -6.21 10.48 -2.36
CA CYS A 147 -6.97 9.68 -3.31
C CYS A 147 -8.41 9.44 -2.81
N ASP A 148 -8.57 9.05 -1.55
CA ASP A 148 -9.88 8.86 -0.92
C ASP A 148 -10.65 10.17 -0.77
N VAL A 149 -9.98 11.25 -0.36
CA VAL A 149 -10.60 12.59 -0.20
C VAL A 149 -11.18 13.09 -1.53
N TYR A 150 -10.42 12.96 -2.62
CA TYR A 150 -10.82 13.40 -3.94
C TYR A 150 -11.66 12.36 -4.72
N LYS A 151 -11.98 11.21 -4.10
CA LYS A 151 -12.82 10.17 -4.68
C LYS A 151 -12.23 9.53 -5.94
N TYR A 152 -10.91 9.41 -6.01
CA TYR A 152 -10.25 8.58 -7.00
C TYR A 152 -10.17 7.13 -6.52
N LEU A 153 -10.32 6.21 -7.46
CA LEU A 153 -10.19 4.78 -7.19
C LEU A 153 -8.72 4.38 -7.28
N LYS A 154 -8.15 3.95 -6.16
CA LYS A 154 -6.82 3.33 -6.16
C LYS A 154 -6.92 1.81 -6.32
N ASN A 155 -5.89 1.24 -6.95
CA ASN A 155 -5.77 -0.19 -7.14
C ASN A 155 -4.43 -0.65 -6.56
N ASP A 156 -4.48 -1.69 -5.73
CA ASP A 156 -3.30 -2.28 -5.14
C ASP A 156 -2.93 -3.57 -5.89
N TYR A 157 -1.79 -3.53 -6.59
CA TYR A 157 -1.23 -4.68 -7.31
C TYR A 157 -0.19 -5.36 -6.43
N LEU A 158 -0.62 -6.42 -5.76
CA LEU A 158 0.18 -7.13 -4.76
C LEU A 158 0.91 -8.32 -5.39
N THR A 159 2.23 -8.35 -5.28
CA THR A 159 3.01 -9.54 -5.65
C THR A 159 2.96 -10.54 -4.50
N VAL A 160 2.34 -11.69 -4.74
CA VAL A 160 2.17 -12.75 -3.74
C VAL A 160 3.17 -13.87 -4.00
N LYS A 161 4.05 -14.11 -3.04
CA LYS A 161 5.15 -15.07 -3.18
C LYS A 161 4.70 -16.49 -3.56
N VAL A 162 3.58 -16.95 -3.02
CA VAL A 162 3.02 -18.25 -3.35
C VAL A 162 2.63 -18.33 -4.84
N TYR A 163 2.06 -17.26 -5.39
CA TYR A 163 1.70 -17.22 -6.82
C TYR A 163 2.94 -17.21 -7.72
N GLU A 164 3.99 -16.50 -7.31
CA GLU A 164 5.28 -16.53 -8.00
C GLU A 164 5.87 -17.95 -8.04
N ILE A 165 5.82 -18.68 -6.91
CA ILE A 165 6.30 -20.07 -6.83
C ILE A 165 5.46 -20.98 -7.73
N ILE A 166 4.12 -20.87 -7.69
CA ILE A 166 3.23 -21.64 -8.56
C ILE A 166 3.53 -21.38 -10.01
N ASP A 167 3.65 -20.13 -10.44
CA ASP A 167 3.99 -19.75 -11.81
C ASP A 167 5.32 -20.37 -12.26
N LYS A 168 6.36 -20.28 -11.41
CA LYS A 168 7.66 -20.91 -11.68
C LYS A 168 7.58 -22.43 -11.84
N VAL A 169 6.82 -23.10 -10.97
CA VAL A 169 6.63 -24.56 -11.08
C VAL A 169 5.96 -24.93 -12.40
N TYR A 170 4.88 -24.25 -12.77
CA TYR A 170 4.18 -24.52 -14.03
C TYR A 170 5.07 -24.25 -15.25
N LYS A 171 5.89 -23.20 -15.22
CA LYS A 171 6.89 -22.92 -16.26
C LYS A 171 7.94 -24.04 -16.37
N LEU A 172 8.44 -24.54 -15.24
CA LEU A 172 9.43 -25.63 -15.21
C LEU A 172 8.89 -26.95 -15.77
N ILE A 173 7.62 -27.26 -15.53
CA ILE A 173 6.98 -28.48 -16.05
C ILE A 173 6.42 -28.32 -17.47
N GLY A 174 6.58 -27.12 -18.07
CA GLY A 174 6.13 -26.82 -19.44
C GLY A 174 4.61 -26.89 -19.64
N ARG A 175 3.84 -26.60 -18.59
CA ARG A 175 2.36 -26.59 -18.61
C ARG A 175 1.80 -25.21 -18.32
N PRO A 176 0.69 -24.81 -18.97
CA PRO A 176 -0.05 -23.61 -18.56
C PRO A 176 -0.64 -23.81 -17.17
N ILE A 177 -0.80 -22.70 -16.43
CA ILE A 177 -1.46 -22.72 -15.12
C ILE A 177 -2.89 -23.21 -15.30
N ASP A 178 -3.28 -24.25 -14.55
CA ASP A 178 -4.63 -24.79 -14.58
C ASP A 178 -5.64 -23.71 -14.13
N ASN A 179 -6.82 -23.71 -14.77
CA ASN A 179 -7.91 -22.88 -14.34
C ASN A 179 -8.33 -23.28 -12.91
N ILE A 180 -8.35 -22.32 -11.99
CA ILE A 180 -8.67 -22.55 -10.57
C ILE A 180 -10.08 -23.18 -10.42
N ASP A 181 -11.05 -22.75 -11.23
CA ASP A 181 -12.39 -23.34 -11.22
C ASP A 181 -12.40 -24.82 -11.62
N ALA A 182 -11.55 -25.18 -12.58
CA ALA A 182 -11.37 -26.57 -12.97
C ALA A 182 -10.70 -27.40 -11.86
N LEU A 183 -9.74 -26.81 -11.14
CA LEU A 183 -9.09 -27.44 -9.99
C LEU A 183 -10.06 -27.60 -8.81
N ILE A 184 -10.88 -26.61 -8.52
CA ILE A 184 -11.91 -26.67 -7.47
C ILE A 184 -12.96 -27.74 -7.81
N LYS A 185 -13.41 -27.81 -9.07
CA LYS A 185 -14.35 -28.85 -9.52
C LYS A 185 -13.76 -30.27 -9.42
N LYS A 186 -12.47 -30.44 -9.75
CA LYS A 186 -11.77 -31.73 -9.60
C LYS A 186 -11.60 -32.13 -8.13
N ARG A 187 -11.36 -31.19 -7.22
CA ARG A 187 -11.19 -31.45 -5.78
C ARG A 187 -12.48 -31.68 -5.03
N LYS A 188 -13.59 -31.05 -5.42
CA LYS A 188 -14.89 -31.27 -4.76
C LYS A 188 -15.31 -32.73 -4.66
N LYS A 189 -14.84 -33.57 -5.58
CA LYS A 189 -15.11 -35.01 -5.57
C LYS A 189 -14.21 -35.83 -4.63
N LYS A 190 -13.09 -35.27 -4.12
CA LYS A 190 -12.12 -35.99 -3.28
C LYS A 190 -11.94 -35.48 -1.86
N VAL A 191 -12.36 -34.26 -1.57
CA VAL A 191 -12.07 -33.59 -0.27
C VAL A 191 -13.29 -33.59 0.68
N TRP A 192 -14.48 -33.85 0.16
CA TRP A 192 -15.72 -33.82 0.96
C TRP A 192 -16.40 -35.18 1.10
N ASP A 193 -15.77 -36.26 0.60
CA ASP A 193 -16.19 -37.64 0.78
C ASP A 193 -15.45 -38.32 1.95
N VAL A 194 -15.18 -37.54 3.05
CA VAL A 194 -14.71 -38.11 4.32
C VAL A 194 -15.75 -37.87 5.39
#